data_bbb5b484de508d895cc7c7ab2bc412d6
#
_entry.id   bbb5b484de508d895cc7c7ab2bc412d6
#
_cell.length_a   1.000
_cell.length_b   1.000
_cell.length_c   1.000
_cell.angle_alpha   90.00
_cell.angle_beta   90.00
_cell.angle_gamma   90.00
#
_symmetry.space_group_name_H-M   'P 1'
#
loop_
_entity.id
_entity.type
_entity.pdbx_description
1 polymer ?
#
loop_
_entity_poly.entity_id
_entity_poly.type
_entity_poly.pdbx_seq_one_letter_code
_entity_poly.pdbx_strand_id
1 'polypeptide(L)'
;MPLNARIICCCLLPLTVSAWAAESPAVRAAAEDKAQALEQKVADQQSPKTAPQAAPLSKSEAQAVDPAGQAPLDDALTCLSRTLYWEAKGGETEDMEAVADVVLNRLGHEGFPGTVCEVVKQGSQKSPCQFSWWCDGRPDQVEEEQRYSVAKEIARKALNQQLKDRTGGALYFHDRSASPDWARAYIKTVEIGSFLFYRPKDLAAR
;
A
#
# COMPACT_ATOMS: atom_id res chain seq x y z
N MET A 1 -76.39 -14.12 -19.73
CA MET A 1 -75.44 -13.13 -19.24
C MET A 1 -74.16 -13.89 -18.85
N PRO A 2 -73.05 -13.80 -19.61
CA PRO A 2 -71.84 -14.52 -19.28
C PRO A 2 -70.91 -13.72 -18.36
N LEU A 3 -70.44 -14.34 -17.31
CA LEU A 3 -69.41 -13.85 -16.39
C LEU A 3 -68.03 -13.85 -17.08
N ASN A 4 -67.42 -12.68 -17.20
CA ASN A 4 -66.05 -12.52 -17.65
C ASN A 4 -65.08 -12.79 -16.51
N ALA A 5 -64.40 -13.94 -16.57
CA ALA A 5 -63.25 -14.20 -15.70
C ALA A 5 -62.01 -13.48 -16.23
N ARG A 6 -61.53 -12.44 -15.50
CA ARG A 6 -60.26 -11.76 -15.77
C ARG A 6 -59.13 -12.63 -15.19
N ILE A 7 -58.35 -13.23 -16.04
CA ILE A 7 -57.10 -13.90 -15.67
C ILE A 7 -56.05 -12.82 -15.38
N ILE A 8 -55.66 -12.65 -14.14
CA ILE A 8 -54.53 -11.81 -13.70
C ILE A 8 -53.26 -12.65 -13.89
N CYS A 9 -52.54 -12.37 -14.97
CA CYS A 9 -51.22 -12.96 -15.21
C CYS A 9 -50.18 -12.30 -14.29
N CYS A 10 -49.85 -12.93 -13.15
CA CYS A 10 -48.78 -12.54 -12.26
C CYS A 10 -47.43 -12.85 -12.94
N CYS A 11 -46.83 -11.86 -13.59
CA CYS A 11 -45.46 -11.95 -14.04
C CYS A 11 -44.52 -11.93 -12.80
N LEU A 12 -44.12 -13.13 -12.35
CA LEU A 12 -43.00 -13.32 -11.43
C LEU A 12 -41.71 -13.00 -12.16
N LEU A 13 -41.21 -11.77 -12.00
CA LEU A 13 -39.84 -11.42 -12.39
C LEU A 13 -38.86 -12.11 -11.41
N PRO A 14 -37.89 -12.89 -11.89
CA PRO A 14 -36.85 -13.41 -11.01
C PRO A 14 -35.97 -12.24 -10.58
N LEU A 15 -35.97 -11.94 -9.28
CA LEU A 15 -34.96 -11.10 -8.64
C LEU A 15 -33.62 -11.86 -8.74
N THR A 16 -32.82 -11.52 -9.75
CA THR A 16 -31.42 -11.90 -9.78
C THR A 16 -30.71 -11.14 -8.69
N VAL A 17 -30.58 -11.77 -7.53
CA VAL A 17 -29.64 -11.32 -6.48
C VAL A 17 -28.26 -11.53 -7.07
N SER A 18 -27.65 -10.46 -7.55
CA SER A 18 -26.22 -10.46 -7.85
C SER A 18 -25.49 -10.73 -6.53
N ALA A 19 -25.10 -11.99 -6.32
CA ALA A 19 -24.21 -12.35 -5.25
C ALA A 19 -22.87 -11.64 -5.52
N TRP A 20 -22.67 -10.52 -4.88
CA TRP A 20 -21.33 -9.98 -4.68
C TRP A 20 -20.60 -11.06 -3.89
N ALA A 21 -19.65 -11.74 -4.55
CA ALA A 21 -18.80 -12.70 -3.92
C ALA A 21 -17.99 -11.94 -2.86
N ALA A 22 -18.48 -11.92 -1.63
CA ALA A 22 -17.69 -11.57 -0.48
C ALA A 22 -16.52 -12.57 -0.47
N GLU A 23 -15.33 -12.10 -0.86
CA GLU A 23 -14.14 -12.92 -0.88
C GLU A 23 -13.98 -13.58 0.48
N SER A 24 -13.75 -14.90 0.46
CA SER A 24 -13.78 -15.68 1.69
C SER A 24 -12.67 -15.21 2.65
N PRO A 25 -12.91 -15.20 3.96
CA PRO A 25 -11.88 -14.88 4.96
C PRO A 25 -10.59 -15.68 4.79
N ALA A 26 -10.68 -16.89 4.24
CA ALA A 26 -9.54 -17.74 3.96
C ALA A 26 -8.65 -17.19 2.81
N VAL A 27 -9.23 -16.59 1.76
CA VAL A 27 -8.47 -15.96 0.67
C VAL A 27 -7.72 -14.75 1.19
N ARG A 28 -8.38 -13.96 2.02
CA ARG A 28 -7.78 -12.79 2.67
C ARG A 28 -6.60 -13.19 3.55
N ALA A 29 -6.77 -14.13 4.48
CA ALA A 29 -5.71 -14.59 5.37
C ALA A 29 -4.51 -15.15 4.58
N ALA A 30 -4.76 -15.95 3.53
CA ALA A 30 -3.69 -16.45 2.68
C ALA A 30 -2.95 -15.34 1.92
N ALA A 31 -3.62 -14.25 1.55
CA ALA A 31 -2.99 -13.10 0.91
C ALA A 31 -2.16 -12.28 1.89
N GLU A 32 -2.62 -12.11 3.12
CA GLU A 32 -1.87 -11.45 4.21
C GLU A 32 -0.60 -12.24 4.56
N ASP A 33 -0.68 -13.56 4.70
CA ASP A 33 0.48 -14.44 4.91
C ASP A 33 1.52 -14.34 3.76
N LYS A 34 1.04 -14.31 2.52
CA LYS A 34 1.90 -14.11 1.35
C LYS A 34 2.59 -12.75 1.36
N ALA A 35 1.85 -11.69 1.71
CA ALA A 35 2.39 -10.34 1.80
C ALA A 35 3.52 -10.26 2.83
N GLN A 36 3.33 -10.90 3.99
CA GLN A 36 4.34 -11.00 5.03
C GLN A 36 5.59 -11.77 4.58
N ALA A 37 5.42 -12.88 3.89
CA ALA A 37 6.55 -13.64 3.35
C ALA A 37 7.32 -12.86 2.25
N LEU A 38 6.62 -12.05 1.47
CA LEU A 38 7.23 -11.21 0.44
C LEU A 38 7.99 -10.03 1.04
N GLU A 39 7.46 -9.36 2.08
CA GLU A 39 8.21 -8.29 2.76
C GLU A 39 9.48 -8.84 3.41
N GLN A 40 9.43 -10.02 4.03
CA GLN A 40 10.61 -10.66 4.60
C GLN A 40 11.66 -10.93 3.52
N LYS A 41 11.25 -11.38 2.33
CA LYS A 41 12.16 -11.56 1.20
C LYS A 41 12.83 -10.25 0.76
N VAL A 42 12.09 -9.12 0.76
CA VAL A 42 12.66 -7.81 0.46
C VAL A 42 13.68 -7.39 1.53
N ALA A 43 13.33 -7.54 2.81
CA ALA A 43 14.23 -7.23 3.93
C ALA A 43 15.52 -8.06 3.90
N ASP A 44 15.42 -9.36 3.59
CA ASP A 44 16.55 -10.26 3.53
C ASP A 44 17.52 -9.97 2.36
N GLN A 45 17.05 -9.34 1.28
CA GLN A 45 17.91 -8.89 0.18
C GLN A 45 18.80 -7.71 0.57
N GLN A 46 18.43 -6.96 1.58
CA GLN A 46 19.24 -5.91 2.20
C GLN A 46 20.29 -6.49 3.17
N SER A 47 20.07 -7.73 3.66
CA SER A 47 20.98 -8.48 4.53
C SER A 47 21.19 -9.87 3.94
N PRO A 48 22.45 -10.34 3.73
CA PRO A 48 22.72 -11.61 3.03
C PRO A 48 22.34 -12.83 3.88
N LYS A 49 21.06 -13.16 3.93
CA LYS A 49 20.50 -14.41 4.44
C LYS A 49 19.63 -15.04 3.37
N THR A 50 19.53 -16.37 3.38
CA THR A 50 18.72 -17.14 2.43
C THR A 50 17.25 -16.78 2.58
N ALA A 51 16.71 -16.02 1.63
CA ALA A 51 15.31 -15.60 1.66
C ALA A 51 14.36 -16.76 1.37
N PRO A 52 13.21 -16.85 2.05
CA PRO A 52 12.16 -17.81 1.74
C PRO A 52 11.62 -17.62 0.32
N GLN A 53 11.29 -18.71 -0.36
CA GLN A 53 10.69 -18.65 -1.68
C GLN A 53 9.17 -18.42 -1.52
N ALA A 54 8.76 -17.14 -1.42
CA ALA A 54 7.35 -16.78 -1.34
C ALA A 54 6.69 -16.78 -2.72
N ALA A 55 5.50 -17.36 -2.81
CA ALA A 55 4.67 -17.26 -4.02
C ALA A 55 4.21 -15.82 -4.24
N PRO A 56 4.15 -15.31 -5.48
CA PRO A 56 3.71 -13.96 -5.75
C PRO A 56 2.23 -13.76 -5.42
N LEU A 57 1.88 -12.57 -4.95
CA LEU A 57 0.51 -12.11 -4.77
C LEU A 57 -0.15 -11.90 -6.14
N SER A 58 -1.32 -12.48 -6.36
CA SER A 58 -2.19 -12.16 -7.49
C SER A 58 -2.95 -10.85 -7.27
N LYS A 59 -3.52 -10.31 -8.33
CA LYS A 59 -4.34 -9.09 -8.24
C LYS A 59 -5.59 -9.29 -7.40
N SER A 60 -6.28 -10.43 -7.55
CA SER A 60 -7.48 -10.75 -6.76
C SER A 60 -7.16 -10.89 -5.28
N GLU A 61 -6.08 -11.56 -4.91
CA GLU A 61 -5.64 -11.66 -3.52
C GLU A 61 -5.36 -10.27 -2.91
N ALA A 62 -4.67 -9.41 -3.64
CA ALA A 62 -4.40 -8.07 -3.15
C ALA A 62 -5.67 -7.22 -2.99
N GLN A 63 -6.65 -7.36 -3.88
CA GLN A 63 -7.93 -6.64 -3.75
C GLN A 63 -8.79 -7.18 -2.60
N ALA A 64 -8.63 -8.46 -2.21
CA ALA A 64 -9.34 -9.08 -1.09
C ALA A 64 -8.88 -8.60 0.28
N VAL A 65 -7.63 -8.15 0.40
CA VAL A 65 -7.09 -7.58 1.64
C VAL A 65 -7.61 -6.16 1.84
N ASP A 66 -8.10 -5.85 3.03
CA ASP A 66 -8.66 -4.55 3.42
C ASP A 66 -9.61 -3.93 2.37
N PRO A 67 -10.70 -4.62 1.98
CA PRO A 67 -11.56 -4.16 0.87
C PRO A 67 -12.23 -2.82 1.15
N ALA A 68 -12.54 -2.52 2.41
CA ALA A 68 -13.18 -1.29 2.84
C ALA A 68 -12.21 -0.19 3.28
N GLY A 69 -10.90 -0.45 3.27
CA GLY A 69 -9.91 0.52 3.74
C GLY A 69 -10.03 0.86 5.23
N GLN A 70 -10.39 -0.12 6.06
CA GLN A 70 -10.67 0.05 7.50
C GLN A 70 -10.04 -1.03 8.39
N ALA A 71 -9.32 -1.99 7.78
CA ALA A 71 -8.68 -3.06 8.53
C ALA A 71 -7.58 -2.52 9.46
N PRO A 72 -7.23 -3.25 10.53
CA PRO A 72 -6.06 -2.95 11.33
C PRO A 72 -4.78 -2.88 10.48
N LEU A 73 -3.81 -2.05 10.91
CA LEU A 73 -2.51 -1.94 10.25
C LEU A 73 -1.57 -3.02 10.82
N ASP A 74 -1.78 -4.27 10.46
CA ASP A 74 -1.08 -5.44 10.99
C ASP A 74 -0.51 -6.40 9.92
N ASP A 75 -0.84 -6.17 8.63
CA ASP A 75 -0.24 -6.88 7.50
C ASP A 75 0.46 -5.94 6.51
N ALA A 76 1.47 -6.47 5.80
CA ALA A 76 2.33 -5.68 4.92
C ALA A 76 1.57 -5.00 3.77
N LEU A 77 0.57 -5.68 3.20
CA LEU A 77 -0.19 -5.15 2.07
C LEU A 77 -1.11 -4.00 2.49
N THR A 78 -1.83 -4.16 3.62
CA THR A 78 -2.66 -3.10 4.19
C THR A 78 -1.82 -1.88 4.58
N CYS A 79 -0.72 -2.08 5.32
CA CYS A 79 0.16 -1.00 5.73
C CYS A 79 0.73 -0.23 4.53
N LEU A 80 1.25 -0.93 3.51
CA LEU A 80 1.79 -0.29 2.32
C LEU A 80 0.70 0.42 1.52
N SER A 81 -0.42 -0.24 1.23
CA SER A 81 -1.51 0.34 0.43
C SER A 81 -2.10 1.60 1.06
N ARG A 82 -2.32 1.59 2.38
CA ARG A 82 -2.83 2.75 3.11
C ARG A 82 -1.82 3.90 3.08
N THR A 83 -0.53 3.61 3.20
CA THR A 83 0.52 4.63 3.07
C THR A 83 0.55 5.25 1.69
N LEU A 84 0.50 4.43 0.62
CA LEU A 84 0.48 4.95 -0.75
C LEU A 84 -0.76 5.80 -1.02
N TYR A 85 -1.91 5.36 -0.52
CA TYR A 85 -3.15 6.10 -0.65
C TYR A 85 -3.07 7.49 0.00
N TRP A 86 -2.63 7.58 1.27
CA TRP A 86 -2.63 8.82 2.01
C TRP A 86 -1.48 9.76 1.63
N GLU A 87 -0.26 9.25 1.45
CA GLU A 87 0.91 10.08 1.12
C GLU A 87 0.84 10.65 -0.30
N ALA A 88 0.30 9.88 -1.26
CA ALA A 88 0.20 10.31 -2.66
C ALA A 88 -1.24 10.52 -3.12
N LYS A 89 -2.18 10.83 -2.22
CA LYS A 89 -3.63 10.95 -2.50
C LYS A 89 -3.95 11.92 -3.65
N GLY A 90 -3.24 13.03 -3.75
CA GLY A 90 -3.44 14.04 -4.78
C GLY A 90 -2.54 13.90 -6.02
N GLY A 91 -1.63 12.92 -6.03
CA GLY A 91 -0.63 12.74 -7.09
C GLY A 91 -1.01 11.69 -8.13
N GLU A 92 -0.09 11.45 -9.06
CA GLU A 92 -0.21 10.43 -10.10
C GLU A 92 0.22 9.04 -9.59
N THR A 93 0.11 8.02 -10.45
CA THR A 93 0.53 6.64 -10.12
C THR A 93 2.03 6.58 -9.81
N GLU A 94 2.84 7.37 -10.51
CA GLU A 94 4.28 7.46 -10.33
C GLU A 94 4.68 7.97 -8.93
N ASP A 95 3.88 8.86 -8.35
CA ASP A 95 4.08 9.33 -6.96
C ASP A 95 3.89 8.18 -5.97
N MET A 96 2.85 7.36 -6.16
CA MET A 96 2.61 6.17 -5.33
C MET A 96 3.73 5.14 -5.47
N GLU A 97 4.20 4.86 -6.70
CA GLU A 97 5.31 3.94 -6.95
C GLU A 97 6.59 4.43 -6.26
N ALA A 98 6.89 5.73 -6.34
CA ALA A 98 8.07 6.31 -5.70
C ALA A 98 7.99 6.27 -4.14
N VAL A 99 6.81 6.48 -3.57
CA VAL A 99 6.61 6.29 -2.12
C VAL A 99 6.77 4.82 -1.73
N ALA A 100 6.28 3.87 -2.55
CA ALA A 100 6.49 2.44 -2.32
C ALA A 100 7.99 2.10 -2.33
N ASP A 101 8.76 2.65 -3.28
CA ASP A 101 10.21 2.45 -3.34
C ASP A 101 10.88 2.90 -2.04
N VAL A 102 10.51 4.07 -1.48
CA VAL A 102 11.08 4.55 -0.22
C VAL A 102 10.76 3.62 0.95
N VAL A 103 9.52 3.12 1.05
CA VAL A 103 9.14 2.16 2.11
C VAL A 103 9.97 0.89 1.99
N LEU A 104 10.10 0.32 0.78
CA LEU A 104 10.87 -0.90 0.56
C LEU A 104 12.39 -0.70 0.70
N ASN A 105 12.92 0.48 0.32
CA ASN A 105 14.32 0.84 0.53
C ASN A 105 14.69 0.93 2.01
N ARG A 106 13.74 1.32 2.87
CA ARG A 106 13.92 1.33 4.34
C ARG A 106 13.88 -0.06 4.94
N LEU A 107 13.10 -0.97 4.34
CA LEU A 107 12.85 -2.29 4.89
C LEU A 107 14.15 -3.10 5.03
N GLY A 108 14.54 -3.39 6.26
CA GLY A 108 15.81 -4.08 6.56
C GLY A 108 17.09 -3.25 6.37
N HIS A 109 16.98 -1.98 6.01
CA HIS A 109 18.11 -1.07 5.96
C HIS A 109 18.56 -0.70 7.38
N GLU A 110 19.87 -0.51 7.59
CA GLU A 110 20.42 -0.09 8.90
C GLU A 110 19.73 1.18 9.41
N GLY A 111 19.23 1.14 10.63
CA GLY A 111 18.49 2.24 11.27
C GLY A 111 16.98 2.27 10.97
N PHE A 112 16.48 1.32 10.18
CA PHE A 112 15.04 1.18 9.89
C PHE A 112 14.49 -0.17 10.37
N PRO A 113 13.17 -0.24 10.63
CA PRO A 113 12.52 -1.49 11.03
C PRO A 113 12.55 -2.58 9.96
N GLY A 114 12.30 -3.84 10.40
CA GLY A 114 12.33 -5.01 9.54
C GLY A 114 11.02 -5.38 8.87
N THR A 115 9.90 -4.70 9.20
CA THR A 115 8.58 -4.94 8.60
C THR A 115 7.99 -3.66 8.02
N VAL A 116 7.16 -3.80 6.99
CA VAL A 116 6.48 -2.66 6.35
C VAL A 116 5.65 -1.88 7.35
N CYS A 117 4.87 -2.56 8.19
CA CYS A 117 4.03 -1.88 9.18
C CYS A 117 4.84 -1.10 10.22
N GLU A 118 5.99 -1.61 10.63
CA GLU A 118 6.87 -0.88 11.54
C GLU A 118 7.54 0.31 10.86
N VAL A 119 7.96 0.19 9.59
CA VAL A 119 8.46 1.32 8.79
C VAL A 119 7.41 2.41 8.69
N VAL A 120 6.16 2.06 8.40
CA VAL A 120 5.03 3.00 8.31
C VAL A 120 4.76 3.68 9.66
N LYS A 121 4.79 2.93 10.75
CA LYS A 121 4.51 3.44 12.10
C LYS A 121 5.71 4.08 12.79
N GLN A 122 6.86 4.19 12.12
CA GLN A 122 8.07 4.75 12.72
C GLN A 122 7.87 6.19 13.18
N GLY A 123 8.37 6.50 14.36
CA GLY A 123 8.28 7.85 14.96
C GLY A 123 7.06 8.09 15.83
N SER A 124 6.14 7.12 15.98
CA SER A 124 4.92 7.24 16.78
C SER A 124 5.12 7.66 18.24
N GLN A 125 6.25 7.28 18.81
CA GLN A 125 6.55 7.59 20.23
C GLN A 125 7.24 8.95 20.42
N LYS A 126 7.69 9.58 19.33
CA LYS A 126 8.43 10.86 19.33
C LYS A 126 7.97 11.69 18.14
N SER A 127 6.76 12.25 18.21
CA SER A 127 6.28 13.16 17.15
C SER A 127 7.39 14.08 16.60
N PRO A 128 7.48 14.29 15.26
CA PRO A 128 6.52 13.87 14.25
C PRO A 128 6.73 12.41 13.77
N CYS A 129 5.63 11.76 13.38
CA CYS A 129 5.70 10.46 12.72
C CYS A 129 6.37 10.57 11.35
N GLN A 130 6.97 9.47 10.88
CA GLN A 130 7.63 9.43 9.59
C GLN A 130 6.62 9.56 8.43
N PHE A 131 5.47 8.92 8.58
CA PHE A 131 4.29 9.08 7.75
C PHE A 131 3.19 9.65 8.63
N SER A 132 2.75 10.88 8.35
CA SER A 132 1.91 11.63 9.30
C SER A 132 0.48 11.12 9.39
N TRP A 133 -0.05 10.58 8.31
CA TRP A 133 -1.46 10.22 8.15
C TRP A 133 -2.00 9.32 9.28
N TRP A 134 -1.19 8.37 9.78
CA TRP A 134 -1.68 7.41 10.77
C TRP A 134 -1.56 7.90 12.23
N CYS A 135 -0.89 9.00 12.51
CA CYS A 135 -0.68 9.54 13.86
C CYS A 135 -1.12 11.01 14.02
N ASP A 136 -1.69 11.64 13.01
CA ASP A 136 -2.14 13.03 13.05
C ASP A 136 -3.49 13.21 13.78
N GLY A 137 -4.10 12.10 14.22
CA GLY A 137 -5.37 12.08 14.95
C GLY A 137 -6.61 12.26 14.06
N ARG A 138 -6.45 12.22 12.74
CA ARG A 138 -7.56 12.23 11.79
C ARG A 138 -8.04 10.79 11.53
N PRO A 139 -9.27 10.63 11.01
CA PRO A 139 -9.73 9.32 10.56
C PRO A 139 -8.85 8.76 9.44
N ASP A 140 -8.43 7.50 9.57
CA ASP A 140 -7.54 6.82 8.62
C ASP A 140 -8.28 5.95 7.60
N GLN A 141 -9.62 5.96 7.63
CA GLN A 141 -10.43 5.19 6.70
C GLN A 141 -10.27 5.72 5.28
N VAL A 142 -10.25 4.82 4.32
CA VAL A 142 -10.23 5.18 2.91
C VAL A 142 -11.56 5.83 2.50
N GLU A 143 -11.48 6.93 1.78
CA GLU A 143 -12.65 7.67 1.27
C GLU A 143 -12.90 7.41 -0.21
N GLU A 144 -11.86 7.08 -0.98
CA GLU A 144 -11.89 6.92 -2.43
C GLU A 144 -11.52 5.49 -2.82
N GLU A 145 -12.51 4.61 -2.95
CA GLU A 145 -12.32 3.17 -3.23
C GLU A 145 -11.48 2.91 -4.49
N GLN A 146 -11.75 3.65 -5.59
CA GLN A 146 -11.01 3.46 -6.84
C GLN A 146 -9.52 3.80 -6.67
N ARG A 147 -9.22 4.89 -5.98
CA ARG A 147 -7.84 5.31 -5.70
C ARG A 147 -7.14 4.30 -4.80
N TYR A 148 -7.85 3.77 -3.81
CA TYR A 148 -7.31 2.73 -2.94
C TYR A 148 -7.06 1.41 -3.69
N SER A 149 -7.93 1.03 -4.62
CA SER A 149 -7.71 -0.14 -5.49
C SER A 149 -6.41 0.01 -6.31
N VAL A 150 -6.09 1.21 -6.81
CA VAL A 150 -4.82 1.50 -7.47
C VAL A 150 -3.65 1.37 -6.50
N ALA A 151 -3.76 1.94 -5.29
CA ALA A 151 -2.72 1.83 -4.26
C ALA A 151 -2.44 0.36 -3.89
N LYS A 152 -3.48 -0.48 -3.75
CA LYS A 152 -3.32 -1.93 -3.51
C LYS A 152 -2.61 -2.65 -4.66
N GLU A 153 -2.89 -2.29 -5.90
CA GLU A 153 -2.20 -2.88 -7.06
C GLU A 153 -0.72 -2.48 -7.11
N ILE A 154 -0.38 -1.24 -6.76
CA ILE A 154 1.00 -0.77 -6.67
C ILE A 154 1.72 -1.48 -5.51
N ALA A 155 1.10 -1.56 -4.33
CA ALA A 155 1.65 -2.27 -3.18
C ALA A 155 1.92 -3.75 -3.50
N ARG A 156 0.99 -4.42 -4.19
CA ARG A 156 1.17 -5.79 -4.68
C ARG A 156 2.38 -5.92 -5.61
N LYS A 157 2.51 -5.02 -6.58
CA LYS A 157 3.66 -5.03 -7.51
C LYS A 157 4.98 -4.78 -6.76
N ALA A 158 4.98 -3.85 -5.82
CA ALA A 158 6.14 -3.53 -5.01
C ALA A 158 6.59 -4.74 -4.17
N LEU A 159 5.69 -5.38 -3.41
CA LEU A 159 5.99 -6.59 -2.62
C LEU A 159 6.43 -7.77 -3.51
N ASN A 160 5.82 -7.93 -4.68
CA ASN A 160 6.25 -8.92 -5.68
C ASN A 160 7.59 -8.58 -6.37
N GLN A 161 8.22 -7.45 -6.04
CA GLN A 161 9.44 -6.95 -6.70
C GLN A 161 9.27 -6.76 -8.22
N GLN A 162 8.09 -6.35 -8.64
CA GLN A 162 7.75 -6.07 -10.05
C GLN A 162 7.93 -4.59 -10.43
N LEU A 163 8.24 -3.74 -9.47
CA LEU A 163 8.61 -2.34 -9.70
C LEU A 163 10.13 -2.20 -9.73
N LYS A 164 10.59 -1.29 -10.58
CA LYS A 164 12.00 -0.86 -10.59
C LYS A 164 12.11 0.36 -9.71
N ASP A 165 13.05 0.37 -8.76
CA ASP A 165 13.31 1.57 -7.96
C ASP A 165 13.62 2.77 -8.87
N ARG A 166 12.76 3.77 -8.79
CA ARG A 166 12.86 5.04 -9.52
C ARG A 166 13.48 6.15 -8.69
N THR A 167 13.63 5.91 -7.39
CA THR A 167 14.09 6.91 -6.43
C THR A 167 15.60 6.94 -6.26
N GLY A 168 16.32 5.98 -6.86
CA GLY A 168 17.77 5.87 -6.75
C GLY A 168 18.24 5.54 -5.34
N GLY A 169 17.53 4.65 -4.66
CA GLY A 169 17.82 4.22 -3.29
C GLY A 169 17.43 5.27 -2.24
N ALA A 170 16.45 6.13 -2.52
CA ALA A 170 16.04 7.14 -1.56
C ALA A 170 15.41 6.52 -0.31
N LEU A 171 15.76 7.08 0.84
CA LEU A 171 15.20 6.72 2.15
C LEU A 171 14.31 7.84 2.73
N TYR A 172 14.34 9.03 2.13
CA TYR A 172 13.61 10.21 2.58
C TYR A 172 13.00 10.94 1.40
N PHE A 173 11.87 11.56 1.63
CA PHE A 173 11.23 12.45 0.67
C PHE A 173 10.45 13.54 1.39
N HIS A 174 10.13 14.60 0.67
CA HIS A 174 9.19 15.63 1.10
C HIS A 174 8.46 16.20 -0.11
N ASP A 175 7.32 16.80 0.14
CA ASP A 175 6.59 17.54 -0.87
C ASP A 175 7.40 18.76 -1.35
N ARG A 176 7.31 19.08 -2.62
CA ARG A 176 8.06 20.18 -3.26
C ARG A 176 7.77 21.55 -2.63
N SER A 177 6.60 21.74 -2.04
CA SER A 177 6.24 22.97 -1.32
C SER A 177 6.91 23.09 0.04
N ALA A 178 7.43 21.99 0.61
CA ALA A 178 8.15 21.98 1.88
C ALA A 178 9.65 22.23 1.69
N SER A 179 10.31 22.73 2.73
CA SER A 179 11.76 22.96 2.75
C SER A 179 12.34 22.55 4.10
N PRO A 180 12.35 21.25 4.42
CA PRO A 180 12.83 20.78 5.71
C PRO A 180 14.36 20.95 5.84
N ASP A 181 14.82 21.34 7.02
CA ASP A 181 16.25 21.60 7.27
C ASP A 181 17.15 20.40 7.00
N TRP A 182 16.64 19.19 7.27
CA TRP A 182 17.38 17.96 7.04
C TRP A 182 17.72 17.72 5.55
N ALA A 183 16.93 18.24 4.59
CA ALA A 183 17.16 18.03 3.16
C ALA A 183 18.55 18.51 2.70
N ARG A 184 19.10 19.55 3.33
CA ARG A 184 20.45 20.07 3.03
C ARG A 184 21.58 19.12 3.45
N ALA A 185 21.32 18.23 4.41
CA ALA A 185 22.30 17.25 4.89
C ALA A 185 22.38 16.01 3.99
N TYR A 186 21.40 15.77 3.15
CA TYR A 186 21.28 14.59 2.30
C TYR A 186 21.58 14.87 0.82
N ILE A 187 21.74 13.81 0.03
CA ILE A 187 21.85 13.87 -1.43
C ILE A 187 20.46 13.78 -2.02
N LYS A 188 20.03 14.79 -2.77
CA LYS A 188 18.83 14.69 -3.60
C LYS A 188 19.11 13.73 -4.75
N THR A 189 18.31 12.67 -4.89
CA THR A 189 18.46 11.63 -5.89
C THR A 189 17.66 11.93 -7.15
N VAL A 190 16.38 12.30 -6.97
CA VAL A 190 15.45 12.55 -8.09
C VAL A 190 14.27 13.42 -7.63
N GLU A 191 13.55 13.98 -8.59
CA GLU A 191 12.23 14.60 -8.44
C GLU A 191 11.22 13.79 -9.24
N ILE A 192 10.12 13.36 -8.60
CA ILE A 192 9.02 12.63 -9.24
C ILE A 192 7.72 13.28 -8.78
N GLY A 193 6.87 13.69 -9.72
CA GLY A 193 5.61 14.34 -9.43
C GLY A 193 5.76 15.54 -8.49
N SER A 194 5.10 15.49 -7.35
CA SER A 194 5.15 16.53 -6.32
C SER A 194 6.27 16.34 -5.28
N PHE A 195 7.07 15.27 -5.38
CA PHE A 195 8.05 14.90 -4.35
C PHE A 195 9.49 15.07 -4.78
N LEU A 196 10.34 15.40 -3.80
CA LEU A 196 11.79 15.38 -3.89
C LEU A 196 12.33 14.25 -3.00
N PHE A 197 13.20 13.42 -3.57
CA PHE A 197 13.72 12.21 -2.94
C PHE A 197 15.18 12.35 -2.56
N TYR A 198 15.57 11.74 -1.41
CA TYR A 198 16.88 11.92 -0.82
C TYR A 198 17.42 10.62 -0.20
N ARG A 199 18.75 10.52 -0.17
CA ARG A 199 19.48 9.49 0.57
C ARG A 199 20.63 10.08 1.38
N PRO A 200 21.10 9.44 2.46
CA PRO A 200 22.30 9.84 3.19
C PRO A 200 23.55 9.89 2.30
N LYS A 201 24.53 10.72 2.64
CA LYS A 201 25.76 10.92 1.87
C LYS A 201 26.73 9.73 1.93
N ASP A 202 26.64 8.95 2.99
CA ASP A 202 27.47 7.78 3.27
C ASP A 202 26.98 6.50 2.56
N LEU A 203 25.78 6.53 1.98
CA LEU A 203 25.29 5.42 1.17
C LEU A 203 25.81 5.53 -0.26
N ALA A 204 26.64 4.58 -0.67
CA ALA A 204 27.02 4.40 -2.07
C ALA A 204 25.75 4.19 -2.94
N ALA A 205 25.74 4.74 -4.16
CA ALA A 205 24.70 4.42 -5.12
C ALA A 205 24.73 2.91 -5.42
N ARG A 206 23.63 2.21 -5.18
CA ARG A 206 23.47 0.80 -5.54
C ARG A 206 23.06 0.65 -6.98
#